data_a16e2ea10d4bb58cbb8c6787ff5f4f9e
#
_entry.id   a16e2ea10d4bb58cbb8c6787ff5f4f9e
#
_cell.length_a   1.000
_cell.length_b   1.000
_cell.length_c   1.000
_cell.angle_alpha   90.00
_cell.angle_beta   90.00
_cell.angle_gamma   90.00
#
_symmetry.space_group_name_H-M   'P 1'
#
loop_
_entity.id
_entity.type
_entity.pdbx_description
1 polymer ?
#
loop_
_entity_poly.entity_id
_entity_poly.type
_entity_poly.pdbx_seq_one_letter_code
_entity_poly.pdbx_strand_id
1 'polypeptide(L)'
;MNVVEINLYNYGSAGKIMLDIGAHLRAAGHSVLVCYPATGGNLKRKVPDSYRICTRVERNIGMILSKWTGCEDLFFRLPTWRLIRKMEHFGVDAVHIHCLLGWYVNFPMLFRYLRRKGIPVVWTLHDCWPLTGHCTHFDGIGCGKWKSDCRGCPVYRGFPESRVDNAARLLRLKRKYIAGMPALTLVSPSEWLADLAGQSYLKGTDIRVIHNGIDAEVFRPTESDFRSRRGLEGKRILLGVAMAWGRPKGLDVFVRLAGELDDRFAIILVGTSDEVDEGLPERIISIHQTMDRKELAAIYTAADLFVNPTRQENFPTVNIEALACGTPVLTYRTGGSPEVVDPTCGSVVAKDDYDALKAEILRITEERPFSGASCRERALQLTREKMCADYERLLRELVQ
;
A
#
# COMPACT_ATOMS: atom_id res chain seq x y z
N MET A 1 24.46 7.58 9.30
CA MET A 1 23.65 6.52 9.93
C MET A 1 23.70 5.26 9.08
N ASN A 2 23.67 4.10 9.73
CA ASN A 2 23.52 2.79 9.10
C ASN A 2 22.07 2.31 9.31
N VAL A 3 21.27 2.39 8.28
CA VAL A 3 19.82 2.07 8.35
C VAL A 3 19.58 0.71 7.73
N VAL A 4 18.79 -0.13 8.41
CA VAL A 4 18.33 -1.43 7.90
C VAL A 4 16.87 -1.33 7.52
N GLU A 5 16.56 -1.52 6.25
CA GLU A 5 15.22 -1.57 5.68
C GLU A 5 14.72 -3.02 5.62
N ILE A 6 13.55 -3.31 6.19
CA ILE A 6 12.98 -4.67 6.20
C ILE A 6 11.61 -4.68 5.54
N ASN A 7 11.44 -5.46 4.46
CA ASN A 7 10.16 -5.61 3.78
C ASN A 7 9.97 -7.02 3.20
N LEU A 8 8.72 -7.40 2.95
CA LEU A 8 8.38 -8.65 2.26
C LEU A 8 8.83 -8.63 0.80
N TYR A 9 8.57 -7.53 0.08
CA TYR A 9 8.87 -7.41 -1.34
C TYR A 9 9.79 -6.23 -1.64
N ASN A 10 10.68 -6.42 -2.62
CA ASN A 10 11.47 -5.34 -3.23
C ASN A 10 10.80 -4.75 -4.49
N TYR A 11 9.47 -4.90 -4.60
CA TYR A 11 8.62 -4.40 -5.69
C TYR A 11 7.20 -4.15 -5.16
N GLY A 12 6.30 -3.70 -6.05
CA GLY A 12 4.97 -3.26 -5.66
C GLY A 12 5.00 -1.93 -4.90
N SER A 13 3.87 -1.49 -4.37
CA SER A 13 3.75 -0.17 -3.74
C SER A 13 4.67 -0.03 -2.52
N ALA A 14 4.53 -0.88 -1.50
CA ALA A 14 5.36 -0.84 -0.29
C ALA A 14 6.85 -1.09 -0.58
N GLY A 15 7.16 -2.00 -1.53
CA GLY A 15 8.54 -2.25 -1.95
C GLY A 15 9.18 -1.06 -2.64
N LYS A 16 8.41 -0.34 -3.47
CA LYS A 16 8.88 0.89 -4.12
C LYS A 16 9.13 1.99 -3.10
N ILE A 17 8.22 2.22 -2.16
CA ILE A 17 8.38 3.21 -1.08
C ILE A 17 9.67 2.92 -0.30
N MET A 18 9.90 1.68 0.14
CA MET A 18 11.15 1.29 0.81
C MET A 18 12.39 1.60 -0.04
N LEU A 19 12.36 1.26 -1.34
CA LEU A 19 13.51 1.50 -2.23
C LEU A 19 13.75 2.99 -2.50
N ASP A 20 12.70 3.79 -2.64
CA ASP A 20 12.78 5.23 -2.83
C ASP A 20 13.40 5.90 -1.58
N ILE A 21 12.96 5.53 -0.38
CA ILE A 21 13.53 6.01 0.89
C ILE A 21 15.00 5.57 0.99
N GLY A 22 15.30 4.31 0.74
CA GLY A 22 16.68 3.80 0.77
C GLY A 22 17.60 4.48 -0.23
N ALA A 23 17.12 4.82 -1.43
CA ALA A 23 17.89 5.56 -2.44
C ALA A 23 18.15 7.01 -1.98
N HIS A 24 17.15 7.68 -1.43
CA HIS A 24 17.26 9.02 -0.87
C HIS A 24 18.29 9.07 0.28
N LEU A 25 18.20 8.14 1.23
CA LEU A 25 19.14 8.04 2.35
C LEU A 25 20.58 7.83 1.88
N ARG A 26 20.80 6.98 0.86
CA ARG A 26 22.13 6.80 0.27
C ARG A 26 22.65 8.07 -0.40
N ALA A 27 21.79 8.78 -1.13
CA ALA A 27 22.13 10.06 -1.74
C ALA A 27 22.50 11.13 -0.69
N ALA A 28 21.90 11.06 0.51
CA ALA A 28 22.21 11.91 1.66
C ALA A 28 23.44 11.44 2.47
N GLY A 29 24.21 10.44 1.96
CA GLY A 29 25.44 9.95 2.58
C GLY A 29 25.24 8.92 3.70
N HIS A 30 24.07 8.28 3.79
CA HIS A 30 23.79 7.21 4.75
C HIS A 30 24.05 5.82 4.15
N SER A 31 24.44 4.86 5.01
CA SER A 31 24.53 3.45 4.60
C SER A 31 23.18 2.78 4.76
N VAL A 32 22.72 2.08 3.74
CA VAL A 32 21.40 1.40 3.78
C VAL A 32 21.54 -0.06 3.37
N LEU A 33 21.12 -0.97 4.25
CA LEU A 33 21.02 -2.41 3.99
C LEU A 33 19.56 -2.80 3.80
N VAL A 34 19.18 -3.24 2.59
CA VAL A 34 17.81 -3.64 2.26
C VAL A 34 17.62 -5.14 2.47
N CYS A 35 16.70 -5.53 3.36
CA CYS A 35 16.49 -6.92 3.78
C CYS A 35 15.11 -7.43 3.36
N TYR A 36 15.06 -8.55 2.62
CA TYR A 36 13.82 -9.17 2.13
C TYR A 36 13.98 -10.69 1.93
N PRO A 37 12.88 -11.49 1.88
CA PRO A 37 12.96 -12.93 1.63
C PRO A 37 13.24 -13.25 0.15
N ALA A 38 13.73 -14.46 -0.11
CA ALA A 38 13.87 -15.00 -1.46
C ALA A 38 12.52 -15.47 -2.02
N THR A 39 11.72 -14.54 -2.57
CA THR A 39 10.51 -14.86 -3.35
C THR A 39 10.83 -14.91 -4.85
N GLY A 40 9.95 -15.53 -5.66
CA GLY A 40 10.14 -15.55 -7.12
C GLY A 40 10.24 -14.15 -7.73
N GLY A 41 9.42 -13.20 -7.26
CA GLY A 41 9.45 -11.81 -7.71
C GLY A 41 10.69 -11.04 -7.24
N ASN A 42 11.11 -11.22 -5.98
CA ASN A 42 12.30 -10.58 -5.44
C ASN A 42 13.59 -11.02 -6.14
N LEU A 43 13.67 -12.29 -6.53
CA LEU A 43 14.85 -12.85 -7.20
C LEU A 43 15.05 -12.32 -8.63
N LYS A 44 13.98 -11.84 -9.26
CA LYS A 44 14.04 -11.24 -10.61
C LYS A 44 14.62 -9.82 -10.61
N ARG A 45 14.76 -9.20 -9.44
CA ARG A 45 15.19 -7.80 -9.28
C ARG A 45 16.45 -7.73 -8.44
N LYS A 46 17.50 -7.09 -9.00
CA LYS A 46 18.72 -6.80 -8.25
C LYS A 46 18.54 -5.50 -7.47
N VAL A 47 18.82 -5.53 -6.18
CA VAL A 47 18.83 -4.36 -5.30
C VAL A 47 20.24 -4.24 -4.73
N PRO A 48 20.91 -3.09 -4.89
CA PRO A 48 22.22 -2.85 -4.28
C PRO A 48 22.16 -2.99 -2.75
N ASP A 49 23.25 -3.42 -2.13
CA ASP A 49 23.39 -3.55 -0.68
C ASP A 49 22.19 -4.25 -0.03
N SER A 50 21.86 -5.41 -0.57
CA SER A 50 20.71 -6.17 -0.09
C SER A 50 21.09 -7.50 0.57
N TYR A 51 20.24 -7.94 1.50
CA TYR A 51 20.37 -9.21 2.21
C TYR A 51 19.08 -10.03 2.11
N ARG A 52 19.21 -11.31 1.75
CA ARG A 52 18.10 -12.26 1.69
C ARG A 52 17.92 -12.92 3.05
N ILE A 53 16.85 -12.59 3.76
CA ILE A 53 16.57 -13.05 5.13
C ILE A 53 16.41 -14.58 5.18
N CYS A 54 15.69 -15.15 4.20
CA CYS A 54 15.51 -16.60 4.10
C CYS A 54 15.59 -17.07 2.65
N THR A 55 15.91 -18.34 2.46
CA THR A 55 15.86 -19.02 1.16
C THR A 55 14.41 -19.36 0.78
N ARG A 56 14.17 -19.71 -0.50
CA ARG A 56 12.85 -20.17 -0.96
C ARG A 56 12.39 -21.42 -0.23
N VAL A 57 13.31 -22.36 0.07
CA VAL A 57 13.01 -23.61 0.77
C VAL A 57 12.56 -23.33 2.21
N GLU A 58 13.35 -22.55 2.96
CA GLU A 58 13.01 -22.15 4.33
C GLU A 58 11.65 -21.43 4.38
N ARG A 59 11.42 -20.53 3.43
CA ARG A 59 10.15 -19.79 3.32
C ARG A 59 8.98 -20.73 3.06
N ASN A 60 9.09 -21.64 2.09
CA ASN A 60 8.01 -22.55 1.74
C ASN A 60 7.67 -23.53 2.89
N ILE A 61 8.69 -24.09 3.56
CA ILE A 61 8.48 -24.94 4.74
C ILE A 61 7.78 -24.13 5.86
N GLY A 62 8.30 -22.95 6.19
CA GLY A 62 7.71 -22.10 7.21
C GLY A 62 6.29 -21.64 6.87
N MET A 63 5.99 -21.36 5.61
CA MET A 63 4.66 -21.03 5.12
C MET A 63 3.68 -22.21 5.33
N ILE A 64 4.07 -23.43 4.96
CA ILE A 64 3.25 -24.63 5.15
C ILE A 64 2.95 -24.81 6.64
N LEU A 65 3.96 -24.76 7.49
CA LEU A 65 3.80 -24.88 8.95
C LEU A 65 2.90 -23.77 9.51
N SER A 66 3.07 -22.54 9.04
CA SER A 66 2.24 -21.40 9.44
C SER A 66 0.78 -21.60 9.07
N LYS A 67 0.50 -22.05 7.84
CA LYS A 67 -0.87 -22.31 7.37
C LYS A 67 -1.55 -23.44 8.16
N TRP A 68 -0.82 -24.50 8.48
CA TRP A 68 -1.37 -25.63 9.21
C TRP A 68 -1.59 -25.35 10.71
N THR A 69 -0.78 -24.49 11.31
CA THR A 69 -0.82 -24.22 12.75
C THR A 69 -1.50 -22.91 13.10
N GLY A 70 -1.73 -22.03 12.14
CA GLY A 70 -2.18 -20.65 12.40
C GLY A 70 -1.16 -19.80 13.15
N CYS A 71 0.12 -20.22 13.16
CA CYS A 71 1.22 -19.55 13.86
C CYS A 71 2.13 -18.85 12.86
N GLU A 72 1.60 -17.91 12.10
CA GLU A 72 2.38 -17.14 11.12
C GLU A 72 3.58 -16.45 11.78
N ASP A 73 4.68 -16.38 11.01
CA ASP A 73 5.91 -15.69 11.40
C ASP A 73 6.53 -16.13 12.74
N LEU A 74 6.25 -17.37 13.21
CA LEU A 74 6.89 -17.95 14.38
C LEU A 74 7.95 -19.00 14.06
N PHE A 75 7.98 -19.53 12.84
CA PHE A 75 8.87 -20.64 12.45
C PHE A 75 10.24 -20.19 11.92
N PHE A 76 10.45 -18.91 11.67
CA PHE A 76 11.64 -18.36 10.99
C PHE A 76 12.78 -18.00 11.98
N ARG A 77 13.05 -18.84 12.98
CA ARG A 77 14.05 -18.53 14.02
C ARG A 77 15.47 -18.46 13.47
N LEU A 78 15.88 -19.43 12.66
CA LEU A 78 17.22 -19.44 12.06
C LEU A 78 17.44 -18.31 11.05
N PRO A 79 16.52 -18.05 10.11
CA PRO A 79 16.58 -16.87 9.26
C PRO A 79 16.67 -15.56 10.05
N THR A 80 15.88 -15.40 11.11
CA THR A 80 15.91 -14.20 11.95
C THR A 80 17.21 -14.07 12.74
N TRP A 81 17.77 -15.18 13.23
CA TRP A 81 19.08 -15.16 13.88
C TRP A 81 20.17 -14.69 12.92
N ARG A 82 20.18 -15.20 11.68
CA ARG A 82 21.11 -14.75 10.64
C ARG A 82 20.93 -13.27 10.28
N LEU A 83 19.67 -12.80 10.21
CA LEU A 83 19.38 -11.38 10.01
C LEU A 83 19.97 -10.53 11.15
N ILE A 84 19.74 -10.91 12.41
CA ILE A 84 20.28 -10.21 13.57
C ILE A 84 21.82 -10.13 13.52
N ARG A 85 22.49 -11.25 13.20
CA ARG A 85 23.96 -11.26 13.03
C ARG A 85 24.42 -10.33 11.89
N LYS A 86 23.66 -10.27 10.79
CA LYS A 86 23.93 -9.37 9.67
C LYS A 86 23.77 -7.91 10.09
N MET A 87 22.75 -7.58 10.87
CA MET A 87 22.51 -6.25 11.42
C MET A 87 23.63 -5.82 12.37
N GLU A 88 24.07 -6.74 13.27
CA GLU A 88 25.21 -6.49 14.18
C GLU A 88 26.51 -6.22 13.40
N HIS A 89 26.80 -7.02 12.38
CA HIS A 89 27.98 -6.81 11.54
C HIS A 89 27.91 -5.53 10.71
N PHE A 90 26.71 -5.11 10.32
CA PHE A 90 26.49 -3.85 9.60
C PHE A 90 26.63 -2.62 10.51
N GLY A 91 26.59 -2.80 11.83
CA GLY A 91 26.63 -1.69 12.79
C GLY A 91 25.39 -0.82 12.71
N VAL A 92 24.19 -1.46 12.80
CA VAL A 92 22.90 -0.79 12.61
C VAL A 92 22.63 0.30 13.66
N ASP A 93 22.31 1.51 13.20
CA ASP A 93 21.91 2.64 14.03
C ASP A 93 20.37 2.72 14.16
N ALA A 94 19.62 2.42 13.08
CA ALA A 94 18.16 2.39 13.08
C ALA A 94 17.61 1.28 12.18
N VAL A 95 16.43 0.78 12.52
CA VAL A 95 15.69 -0.20 11.69
C VAL A 95 14.39 0.41 11.20
N HIS A 96 14.18 0.40 9.90
CA HIS A 96 12.92 0.77 9.27
C HIS A 96 12.20 -0.49 8.80
N ILE A 97 11.04 -0.72 9.35
CA ILE A 97 10.20 -1.89 9.07
C ILE A 97 9.02 -1.46 8.21
N HIS A 98 8.72 -2.23 7.17
CA HIS A 98 7.54 -2.09 6.34
C HIS A 98 6.58 -3.27 6.60
N CYS A 99 6.48 -4.23 5.68
CA CYS A 99 5.61 -5.40 5.87
C CYS A 99 6.39 -6.56 6.50
N LEU A 100 6.10 -6.90 7.75
CA LEU A 100 6.65 -8.11 8.40
C LEU A 100 5.85 -9.37 8.07
N LEU A 101 4.58 -9.21 7.71
CA LEU A 101 3.74 -10.29 7.26
C LEU A 101 4.31 -10.96 6.01
N GLY A 102 4.35 -12.30 5.95
CA GLY A 102 4.70 -13.00 4.71
C GLY A 102 5.66 -14.17 4.84
N TRP A 103 5.73 -14.77 6.02
CA TRP A 103 6.46 -16.02 6.25
C TRP A 103 7.97 -15.93 5.97
N TYR A 104 8.68 -15.07 6.68
CA TYR A 104 10.12 -14.91 6.46
C TYR A 104 10.92 -14.47 7.70
N VAL A 105 10.26 -13.95 8.74
CA VAL A 105 10.90 -13.46 9.97
C VAL A 105 10.13 -13.90 11.20
N ASN A 106 10.85 -14.23 12.29
CA ASN A 106 10.24 -14.47 13.61
C ASN A 106 10.15 -13.13 14.35
N PHE A 107 8.97 -12.46 14.30
CA PHE A 107 8.80 -11.14 14.90
C PHE A 107 9.08 -11.12 16.41
N PRO A 108 8.70 -12.13 17.24
CA PRO A 108 9.04 -12.11 18.66
C PRO A 108 10.55 -12.08 18.91
N MET A 109 11.33 -12.79 18.11
CA MET A 109 12.79 -12.82 18.23
C MET A 109 13.40 -11.49 17.79
N LEU A 110 12.93 -10.93 16.67
CA LEU A 110 13.39 -9.64 16.15
C LEU A 110 13.12 -8.51 17.17
N PHE A 111 11.87 -8.35 17.61
CA PHE A 111 11.51 -7.27 18.55
C PHE A 111 12.18 -7.43 19.93
N ARG A 112 12.41 -8.67 20.41
CA ARG A 112 13.19 -8.89 21.63
C ARG A 112 14.62 -8.40 21.47
N TYR A 113 15.25 -8.65 20.33
CA TYR A 113 16.60 -8.17 20.04
C TYR A 113 16.65 -6.64 19.97
N LEU A 114 15.77 -6.02 19.20
CA LEU A 114 15.71 -4.57 19.03
C LEU A 114 15.49 -3.85 20.37
N ARG A 115 14.54 -4.34 21.17
CA ARG A 115 14.27 -3.81 22.54
C ARG A 115 15.49 -3.92 23.44
N ARG A 116 16.17 -5.08 23.45
CA ARG A 116 17.36 -5.31 24.32
C ARG A 116 18.53 -4.42 23.94
N LYS A 117 18.67 -4.10 22.68
CA LYS A 117 19.75 -3.26 22.17
C LYS A 117 19.41 -1.76 22.19
N GLY A 118 18.16 -1.40 22.43
CA GLY A 118 17.71 -0.02 22.39
C GLY A 118 17.76 0.60 20.98
N ILE A 119 17.75 -0.23 19.93
CA ILE A 119 17.84 0.26 18.55
C ILE A 119 16.54 0.96 18.18
N PRO A 120 16.58 2.23 17.70
CA PRO A 120 15.42 2.92 17.16
C PRO A 120 14.76 2.15 16.03
N VAL A 121 13.42 2.05 16.09
CA VAL A 121 12.60 1.38 15.08
C VAL A 121 11.56 2.34 14.54
N VAL A 122 11.59 2.57 13.25
CA VAL A 122 10.48 3.16 12.50
C VAL A 122 9.69 2.02 11.88
N TRP A 123 8.38 1.97 12.12
CA TRP A 123 7.53 0.95 11.49
C TRP A 123 6.42 1.61 10.68
N THR A 124 6.57 1.58 9.35
CA THR A 124 5.55 2.10 8.44
C THR A 124 4.42 1.11 8.25
N LEU A 125 3.21 1.57 8.55
CA LEU A 125 1.98 0.78 8.46
C LEU A 125 1.46 0.80 7.01
N HIS A 126 1.67 -0.29 6.25
CA HIS A 126 1.11 -0.42 4.90
C HIS A 126 -0.26 -1.09 4.88
N ASP A 127 -0.62 -1.74 5.98
CA ASP A 127 -1.89 -2.41 6.21
C ASP A 127 -2.21 -2.48 7.72
N CYS A 128 -3.34 -3.10 8.07
CA CYS A 128 -3.76 -3.21 9.46
C CYS A 128 -3.17 -4.44 10.20
N TRP A 129 -2.33 -5.26 9.58
CA TRP A 129 -1.77 -6.45 10.22
C TRP A 129 -1.00 -6.16 11.53
N PRO A 130 -0.24 -5.06 11.64
CA PRO A 130 0.41 -4.71 12.90
C PRO A 130 -0.58 -4.52 14.05
N LEU A 131 -1.80 -4.09 13.79
CA LEU A 131 -2.83 -3.78 14.77
C LEU A 131 -3.67 -5.00 15.17
N THR A 132 -3.71 -6.02 14.31
CA THR A 132 -4.62 -7.17 14.42
C THR A 132 -3.89 -8.44 14.86
N GLY A 133 -4.65 -9.49 15.14
CA GLY A 133 -4.06 -10.83 15.37
C GLY A 133 -3.72 -11.56 14.08
N HIS A 134 -4.33 -11.19 12.93
CA HIS A 134 -4.19 -11.98 11.71
C HIS A 134 -4.37 -11.14 10.44
N CYS A 135 -5.53 -10.51 10.24
CA CYS A 135 -5.93 -9.91 8.98
C CYS A 135 -5.19 -8.60 8.66
N THR A 136 -5.07 -8.31 7.36
CA THR A 136 -4.49 -7.07 6.83
C THR A 136 -5.53 -5.95 6.69
N HIS A 137 -6.81 -6.32 6.55
CA HIS A 137 -7.94 -5.40 6.49
C HIS A 137 -9.13 -5.97 7.27
N PHE A 138 -9.86 -5.14 7.97
CA PHE A 138 -11.01 -5.54 8.78
C PHE A 138 -12.22 -4.62 8.61
N ASP A 139 -12.06 -3.47 8.00
CA ASP A 139 -13.11 -2.46 7.83
C ASP A 139 -14.22 -2.93 6.87
N GLY A 140 -13.87 -3.72 5.85
CA GLY A 140 -14.82 -4.30 4.90
C GLY A 140 -15.85 -5.27 5.52
N ILE A 141 -15.52 -5.84 6.70
CA ILE A 141 -16.39 -6.74 7.47
C ILE A 141 -16.85 -6.14 8.80
N GLY A 142 -16.54 -4.86 9.07
CA GLY A 142 -16.90 -4.18 10.30
C GLY A 142 -16.35 -4.82 11.58
N CYS A 143 -15.20 -5.52 11.52
CA CYS A 143 -14.66 -6.25 12.66
C CYS A 143 -13.98 -5.31 13.67
N GLY A 144 -14.51 -5.26 14.89
CA GLY A 144 -13.91 -4.52 16.02
C GLY A 144 -13.06 -5.36 16.99
N LYS A 145 -12.88 -6.67 16.74
CA LYS A 145 -12.21 -7.60 17.68
C LYS A 145 -10.72 -7.30 17.90
N TRP A 146 -10.07 -6.64 16.98
CA TRP A 146 -8.68 -6.21 17.10
C TRP A 146 -8.43 -5.23 18.25
N LYS A 147 -9.45 -4.49 18.68
CA LYS A 147 -9.39 -3.60 19.86
C LYS A 147 -9.27 -4.40 21.17
N SER A 148 -9.78 -5.64 21.19
CA SER A 148 -9.79 -6.51 22.36
C SER A 148 -8.83 -7.70 22.23
N ASP A 149 -9.24 -8.83 21.67
CA ASP A 149 -8.49 -10.07 21.72
C ASP A 149 -8.42 -10.87 20.40
N CYS A 150 -9.09 -10.43 19.33
CA CYS A 150 -9.19 -11.13 18.04
C CYS A 150 -9.72 -12.57 18.13
N ARG A 151 -10.45 -12.95 19.19
CA ARG A 151 -10.97 -14.31 19.36
C ARG A 151 -12.09 -14.63 18.37
N GLY A 152 -12.08 -15.81 17.74
CA GLY A 152 -13.06 -16.21 16.74
C GLY A 152 -12.97 -15.32 15.50
N CYS A 153 -11.81 -15.31 14.86
CA CYS A 153 -11.53 -14.48 13.70
C CYS A 153 -12.38 -14.90 12.50
N PRO A 154 -13.26 -14.04 11.94
CA PRO A 154 -14.12 -14.43 10.82
C PRO A 154 -13.35 -14.62 9.50
N VAL A 155 -12.14 -14.11 9.40
CA VAL A 155 -11.35 -14.07 8.15
C VAL A 155 -10.00 -14.81 8.26
N TYR A 156 -9.83 -15.72 9.23
CA TYR A 156 -8.56 -16.43 9.40
C TYR A 156 -8.19 -17.32 8.20
N ARG A 157 -9.15 -17.67 7.33
CA ARG A 157 -8.93 -18.41 6.08
C ARG A 157 -8.54 -17.51 4.91
N GLY A 158 -8.72 -16.19 5.05
CA GLY A 158 -8.25 -15.21 4.08
C GLY A 158 -6.74 -14.96 4.18
N PHE A 159 -6.26 -13.92 3.52
CA PHE A 159 -4.82 -13.59 3.58
C PHE A 159 -4.44 -12.92 4.91
N PRO A 160 -3.37 -13.40 5.55
CA PRO A 160 -2.54 -14.59 5.31
C PRO A 160 -3.32 -15.88 5.63
N GLU A 161 -3.39 -16.79 4.64
CA GLU A 161 -4.22 -17.99 4.75
C GLU A 161 -3.82 -18.92 5.91
N SER A 162 -4.79 -19.33 6.72
CA SER A 162 -4.59 -20.29 7.81
C SER A 162 -5.71 -21.32 7.88
N ARG A 163 -5.37 -22.55 8.31
CA ARG A 163 -6.34 -23.61 8.60
C ARG A 163 -6.85 -23.59 10.04
N VAL A 164 -6.16 -22.89 10.93
CA VAL A 164 -6.47 -22.81 12.35
C VAL A 164 -6.56 -21.34 12.77
N ASP A 165 -7.62 -20.96 13.48
CA ASP A 165 -7.76 -19.63 14.07
C ASP A 165 -6.87 -19.50 15.32
N ASN A 166 -5.72 -18.88 15.13
CA ASN A 166 -4.80 -18.48 16.21
C ASN A 166 -4.67 -16.96 16.36
N ALA A 167 -5.61 -16.20 15.79
CA ALA A 167 -5.55 -14.73 15.80
C ALA A 167 -5.45 -14.13 17.21
N ALA A 168 -6.19 -14.68 18.18
CA ALA A 168 -6.11 -14.25 19.58
C ALA A 168 -4.71 -14.50 20.19
N ARG A 169 -4.08 -15.62 19.88
CA ARG A 169 -2.71 -15.91 20.32
C ARG A 169 -1.70 -14.97 19.69
N LEU A 170 -1.81 -14.76 18.40
CA LEU A 170 -0.89 -13.87 17.66
C LEU A 170 -1.01 -12.42 18.15
N LEU A 171 -2.22 -11.92 18.41
CA LEU A 171 -2.41 -10.59 18.99
C LEU A 171 -1.77 -10.49 20.39
N ARG A 172 -1.92 -11.51 21.24
CA ARG A 172 -1.25 -11.53 22.55
C ARG A 172 0.29 -11.52 22.43
N LEU A 173 0.84 -12.23 21.42
CA LEU A 173 2.28 -12.19 21.17
C LEU A 173 2.73 -10.83 20.68
N LYS A 174 2.00 -10.20 19.76
CA LYS A 174 2.29 -8.82 19.31
C LYS A 174 2.26 -7.85 20.50
N ARG A 175 1.23 -7.88 21.33
CA ARG A 175 1.17 -7.09 22.59
C ARG A 175 2.39 -7.33 23.46
N LYS A 176 2.77 -8.58 23.70
CA LYS A 176 3.89 -8.94 24.58
C LYS A 176 5.24 -8.40 24.09
N TYR A 177 5.49 -8.45 22.79
CA TYR A 177 6.82 -8.15 22.26
C TYR A 177 6.95 -6.74 21.68
N ILE A 178 5.86 -6.11 21.30
CA ILE A 178 5.86 -4.83 20.59
C ILE A 178 5.32 -3.69 21.48
N ALA A 179 4.22 -3.92 22.22
CA ALA A 179 3.67 -2.87 23.07
C ALA A 179 4.68 -2.34 24.08
N GLY A 180 4.68 -1.03 24.29
CA GLY A 180 5.59 -0.36 25.24
C GLY A 180 7.07 -0.50 24.88
N MET A 181 7.40 -0.66 23.63
CA MET A 181 8.78 -0.61 23.15
C MET A 181 9.25 0.85 23.12
N PRO A 182 10.25 1.25 23.92
CA PRO A 182 10.60 2.67 24.12
C PRO A 182 11.09 3.38 22.86
N ALA A 183 11.79 2.64 22.00
CA ALA A 183 12.40 3.18 20.77
C ALA A 183 11.59 2.82 19.51
N LEU A 184 10.26 2.68 19.62
CA LEU A 184 9.37 2.40 18.49
C LEU A 184 8.57 3.64 18.12
N THR A 185 8.71 4.10 16.89
CA THR A 185 7.85 5.07 16.24
C THR A 185 7.06 4.40 15.12
N LEU A 186 5.75 4.51 15.16
CA LEU A 186 4.87 4.08 14.07
C LEU A 186 4.73 5.23 13.07
N VAL A 187 4.83 4.91 11.80
CA VAL A 187 4.51 5.86 10.73
C VAL A 187 3.30 5.35 9.98
N SER A 188 2.26 6.16 9.91
CA SER A 188 1.06 5.90 9.14
C SER A 188 1.06 6.72 7.85
N PRO A 189 0.66 6.16 6.70
CA PRO A 189 0.50 6.94 5.48
C PRO A 189 -0.79 7.76 5.47
N SER A 190 -1.67 7.61 6.45
CA SER A 190 -2.95 8.31 6.56
C SER A 190 -3.31 8.61 8.02
N GLU A 191 -4.04 9.69 8.24
CA GLU A 191 -4.64 10.00 9.54
C GLU A 191 -5.62 8.89 9.96
N TRP A 192 -6.40 8.36 9.01
CA TRP A 192 -7.31 7.23 9.25
C TRP A 192 -6.62 6.04 9.91
N LEU A 193 -5.46 5.60 9.39
CA LEU A 193 -4.76 4.45 9.96
C LEU A 193 -4.00 4.82 11.25
N ALA A 194 -3.56 6.07 11.39
CA ALA A 194 -2.99 6.58 12.63
C ALA A 194 -4.01 6.53 13.77
N ASP A 195 -5.25 6.97 13.51
CA ASP A 195 -6.36 6.89 14.46
C ASP A 195 -6.68 5.44 14.86
N LEU A 196 -6.67 4.50 13.92
CA LEU A 196 -6.83 3.08 14.23
C LEU A 196 -5.68 2.55 15.09
N ALA A 197 -4.44 2.93 14.79
CA ALA A 197 -3.28 2.56 15.60
C ALA A 197 -3.40 3.09 17.03
N GLY A 198 -3.85 4.33 17.21
CA GLY A 198 -4.13 4.94 18.51
C GLY A 198 -5.25 4.26 19.30
N GLN A 199 -6.16 3.54 18.64
CA GLN A 199 -7.22 2.75 19.27
C GLN A 199 -6.81 1.30 19.57
N SER A 200 -5.62 0.87 19.10
CA SER A 200 -5.14 -0.51 19.22
C SER A 200 -4.32 -0.75 20.49
N TYR A 201 -3.72 -1.92 20.61
CA TYR A 201 -2.76 -2.24 21.66
C TYR A 201 -1.45 -1.40 21.56
N LEU A 202 -1.27 -0.67 20.48
CA LEU A 202 -0.14 0.24 20.23
C LEU A 202 -0.43 1.68 20.70
N LYS A 203 -1.59 1.91 21.32
CA LYS A 203 -1.88 3.19 21.97
C LYS A 203 -0.75 3.57 22.95
N GLY A 204 -0.31 4.81 22.91
CA GLY A 204 0.83 5.29 23.71
C GLY A 204 2.20 5.08 23.06
N THR A 205 2.27 4.46 21.87
CA THR A 205 3.46 4.52 20.99
C THR A 205 3.48 5.89 20.29
N ASP A 206 4.67 6.42 19.99
CA ASP A 206 4.80 7.60 19.11
C ASP A 206 4.24 7.24 17.72
N ILE A 207 3.20 7.95 17.28
CA ILE A 207 2.55 7.74 15.98
C ILE A 207 2.70 9.02 15.17
N ARG A 208 3.34 8.92 14.02
CA ARG A 208 3.55 10.03 13.08
C ARG A 208 2.82 9.76 11.78
N VAL A 209 2.34 10.79 11.10
CA VAL A 209 1.77 10.67 9.76
C VAL A 209 2.77 11.19 8.74
N ILE A 210 3.16 10.30 7.82
CA ILE A 210 3.95 10.64 6.63
C ILE A 210 3.23 10.04 5.44
N HIS A 211 2.57 10.86 4.67
CA HIS A 211 1.82 10.42 3.49
C HIS A 211 2.73 9.78 2.44
N ASN A 212 2.21 8.76 1.76
CA ASN A 212 2.89 8.22 0.59
C ASN A 212 3.04 9.29 -0.49
N GLY A 213 4.18 9.27 -1.17
CA GLY A 213 4.45 10.18 -2.27
C GLY A 213 4.63 9.48 -3.61
N ILE A 214 4.41 10.21 -4.69
CA ILE A 214 4.62 9.73 -6.05
C ILE A 214 5.76 10.50 -6.74
N ASP A 215 6.27 9.93 -7.81
CA ASP A 215 7.26 10.53 -8.70
C ASP A 215 6.57 11.53 -9.64
N ALA A 216 6.57 12.81 -9.27
CA ALA A 216 5.90 13.88 -10.01
C ALA A 216 6.58 14.24 -11.34
N GLU A 217 7.80 13.74 -11.61
CA GLU A 217 8.49 13.88 -12.89
C GLU A 217 7.98 12.82 -13.89
N VAL A 218 7.62 11.66 -13.40
CA VAL A 218 7.03 10.58 -14.20
C VAL A 218 5.54 10.82 -14.40
N PHE A 219 4.80 11.05 -13.30
CA PHE A 219 3.37 11.35 -13.35
C PHE A 219 3.16 12.85 -13.48
N ARG A 220 2.91 13.27 -14.70
CA ARG A 220 2.63 14.65 -15.07
C ARG A 220 1.78 14.69 -16.34
N PRO A 221 1.11 15.79 -16.62
CA PRO A 221 0.40 15.96 -17.89
C PRO A 221 1.36 15.65 -19.05
N THR A 222 0.96 14.71 -19.88
CA THR A 222 1.79 14.15 -20.97
C THR A 222 0.98 14.16 -22.25
N GLU A 223 1.49 14.81 -23.29
CA GLU A 223 0.89 14.69 -24.63
C GLU A 223 0.88 13.22 -25.08
N SER A 224 -0.24 12.78 -25.59
CA SER A 224 -0.48 11.38 -25.93
C SER A 224 -1.48 11.26 -27.08
N ASP A 225 -1.20 10.36 -27.99
CA ASP A 225 -2.11 9.89 -29.03
C ASP A 225 -3.04 8.75 -28.58
N PHE A 226 -3.12 8.51 -27.27
CA PHE A 226 -3.89 7.39 -26.70
C PHE A 226 -5.35 7.40 -27.14
N ARG A 227 -6.01 8.58 -27.14
CA ARG A 227 -7.41 8.70 -27.57
C ARG A 227 -7.58 8.34 -29.05
N SER A 228 -6.74 8.89 -29.94
CA SER A 228 -6.83 8.64 -31.37
C SER A 228 -6.50 7.21 -31.73
N ARG A 229 -5.44 6.63 -31.15
CA ARG A 229 -5.12 5.21 -31.38
C ARG A 229 -6.20 4.24 -30.94
N ARG A 230 -7.04 4.62 -30.00
CA ARG A 230 -8.13 3.78 -29.47
C ARG A 230 -9.51 4.18 -30.00
N GLY A 231 -9.62 5.18 -30.91
CA GLY A 231 -10.90 5.68 -31.43
C GLY A 231 -11.80 6.26 -30.34
N LEU A 232 -11.22 6.96 -29.37
CA LEU A 232 -11.91 7.49 -28.19
C LEU A 232 -12.07 9.02 -28.26
N GLU A 233 -11.88 9.62 -29.44
CA GLU A 233 -12.15 11.03 -29.65
C GLU A 233 -13.62 11.34 -29.37
N GLY A 234 -13.85 12.43 -28.61
CA GLY A 234 -15.20 12.85 -28.21
C GLY A 234 -15.85 12.01 -27.13
N LYS A 235 -15.23 10.89 -26.69
CA LYS A 235 -15.71 10.11 -25.54
C LYS A 235 -15.27 10.72 -24.22
N ARG A 236 -16.08 10.53 -23.19
CA ARG A 236 -15.75 10.80 -21.77
C ARG A 236 -15.11 9.54 -21.19
N ILE A 237 -13.81 9.59 -20.88
CA ILE A 237 -13.04 8.44 -20.42
C ILE A 237 -13.08 8.36 -18.89
N LEU A 238 -13.66 7.28 -18.37
CA LEU A 238 -13.60 6.88 -16.98
C LEU A 238 -12.48 5.86 -16.81
N LEU A 239 -11.50 6.16 -15.98
CA LEU A 239 -10.31 5.33 -15.77
C LEU A 239 -10.33 4.68 -14.39
N GLY A 240 -10.09 3.39 -14.32
CA GLY A 240 -9.74 2.65 -13.12
C GLY A 240 -8.36 2.01 -13.24
N VAL A 241 -7.56 2.03 -12.17
CA VAL A 241 -6.23 1.41 -12.13
C VAL A 241 -6.08 0.60 -10.84
N ALA A 242 -5.75 -0.69 -10.96
CA ALA A 242 -5.47 -1.55 -9.82
C ALA A 242 -4.43 -2.62 -10.19
N MET A 243 -3.68 -3.14 -9.20
CA MET A 243 -2.75 -4.28 -9.43
C MET A 243 -3.46 -5.62 -9.54
N ALA A 244 -4.65 -5.74 -8.97
CA ALA A 244 -5.51 -6.91 -9.03
C ALA A 244 -6.96 -6.47 -8.90
N TRP A 245 -7.76 -6.80 -9.88
CA TRP A 245 -9.16 -6.45 -9.93
C TRP A 245 -10.04 -7.48 -9.23
N GLY A 246 -11.06 -6.99 -8.54
CA GLY A 246 -12.08 -7.77 -7.85
C GLY A 246 -13.02 -6.86 -7.07
N ARG A 247 -13.98 -7.43 -6.35
CA ARG A 247 -14.94 -6.68 -5.55
C ARG A 247 -14.28 -5.71 -4.55
N PRO A 248 -13.16 -6.03 -3.87
CA PRO A 248 -12.49 -5.07 -2.98
C PRO A 248 -12.01 -3.80 -3.68
N LYS A 249 -11.70 -3.87 -4.98
CA LYS A 249 -11.27 -2.72 -5.79
C LYS A 249 -12.39 -2.15 -6.68
N GLY A 250 -13.64 -2.60 -6.47
CA GLY A 250 -14.82 -2.04 -7.11
C GLY A 250 -15.04 -2.47 -8.55
N LEU A 251 -14.53 -3.64 -8.97
CA LEU A 251 -14.77 -4.17 -10.32
C LEU A 251 -16.26 -4.25 -10.66
N ASP A 252 -17.07 -4.70 -9.70
CA ASP A 252 -18.53 -4.78 -9.81
C ASP A 252 -19.19 -3.41 -10.09
N VAL A 253 -18.62 -2.34 -9.57
CA VAL A 253 -19.08 -0.96 -9.83
C VAL A 253 -18.85 -0.60 -11.31
N PHE A 254 -17.66 -0.88 -11.84
CA PHE A 254 -17.36 -0.61 -13.25
C PHE A 254 -18.21 -1.46 -14.20
N VAL A 255 -18.42 -2.72 -13.87
CA VAL A 255 -19.31 -3.62 -14.65
C VAL A 255 -20.74 -3.07 -14.68
N ARG A 256 -21.26 -2.59 -13.53
CA ARG A 256 -22.57 -1.97 -13.47
C ARG A 256 -22.63 -0.66 -14.25
N LEU A 257 -21.61 0.22 -14.13
CA LEU A 257 -21.51 1.46 -14.92
C LEU A 257 -21.52 1.19 -16.41
N ALA A 258 -20.83 0.15 -16.89
CA ALA A 258 -20.79 -0.22 -18.30
C ALA A 258 -22.17 -0.58 -18.87
N GLY A 259 -23.05 -1.15 -18.05
CA GLY A 259 -24.44 -1.44 -18.42
C GLY A 259 -25.39 -0.26 -18.36
N GLU A 260 -25.05 0.78 -17.60
CA GLU A 260 -25.98 1.90 -17.33
C GLU A 260 -25.60 3.25 -17.98
N LEU A 261 -24.33 3.43 -18.37
CA LEU A 261 -23.87 4.63 -19.08
C LEU A 261 -24.10 4.52 -20.57
N ASP A 262 -24.36 5.64 -21.22
CA ASP A 262 -24.55 5.71 -22.68
C ASP A 262 -23.23 5.71 -23.47
N ASP A 263 -23.33 5.78 -24.80
CA ASP A 263 -22.17 5.66 -25.69
C ASP A 263 -21.24 6.89 -25.69
N ARG A 264 -21.57 7.95 -24.97
CA ARG A 264 -20.65 9.07 -24.75
C ARG A 264 -19.50 8.69 -23.83
N PHE A 265 -19.63 7.61 -23.06
CA PHE A 265 -18.64 7.15 -22.13
C PHE A 265 -17.80 6.00 -22.67
N ALA A 266 -16.52 5.99 -22.27
CA ALA A 266 -15.62 4.84 -22.41
C ALA A 266 -15.05 4.52 -21.02
N ILE A 267 -15.09 3.24 -20.64
CA ILE A 267 -14.51 2.77 -19.36
C ILE A 267 -13.23 2.04 -19.67
N ILE A 268 -12.14 2.42 -19.01
CA ILE A 268 -10.83 1.81 -19.17
C ILE A 268 -10.38 1.27 -17.83
N LEU A 269 -10.01 0.00 -17.78
CA LEU A 269 -9.43 -0.64 -16.61
C LEU A 269 -7.99 -1.06 -16.90
N VAL A 270 -7.04 -0.59 -16.09
CA VAL A 270 -5.62 -0.96 -16.18
C VAL A 270 -5.25 -1.90 -15.03
N GLY A 271 -4.46 -2.92 -15.33
CA GLY A 271 -4.02 -3.95 -14.38
C GLY A 271 -4.97 -5.15 -14.28
N THR A 272 -5.70 -5.43 -15.34
CA THR A 272 -6.55 -6.63 -15.51
C THR A 272 -5.72 -7.87 -15.80
N SER A 273 -6.36 -9.00 -15.96
CA SER A 273 -5.79 -10.30 -16.34
C SER A 273 -6.77 -11.04 -17.22
N ASP A 274 -6.31 -12.09 -17.93
CA ASP A 274 -7.17 -12.94 -18.74
C ASP A 274 -8.40 -13.43 -17.98
N GLU A 275 -8.23 -13.85 -16.71
CA GLU A 275 -9.32 -14.30 -15.85
C GLU A 275 -10.36 -13.20 -15.56
N VAL A 276 -9.90 -11.96 -15.41
CA VAL A 276 -10.80 -10.80 -15.20
C VAL A 276 -11.52 -10.48 -16.49
N ASP A 277 -10.81 -10.50 -17.62
CA ASP A 277 -11.35 -10.13 -18.94
C ASP A 277 -12.46 -11.07 -19.42
N GLU A 278 -12.40 -12.37 -19.08
CA GLU A 278 -13.48 -13.33 -19.38
C GLU A 278 -14.84 -12.90 -18.81
N GLY A 279 -14.85 -12.12 -17.71
CA GLY A 279 -16.06 -11.62 -17.07
C GLY A 279 -16.40 -10.16 -17.36
N LEU A 280 -15.61 -9.45 -18.20
CA LEU A 280 -15.85 -8.04 -18.49
C LEU A 280 -16.85 -7.85 -19.63
N PRO A 281 -17.79 -6.89 -19.53
CA PRO A 281 -18.56 -6.41 -20.65
C PRO A 281 -17.67 -5.87 -21.78
N GLU A 282 -18.02 -6.11 -23.05
CA GLU A 282 -17.28 -5.61 -24.23
C GLU A 282 -17.08 -4.10 -24.25
N ARG A 283 -17.91 -3.34 -23.55
CA ARG A 283 -17.80 -1.89 -23.39
C ARG A 283 -16.68 -1.43 -22.48
N ILE A 284 -16.05 -2.34 -21.73
CA ILE A 284 -14.90 -2.05 -20.88
C ILE A 284 -13.62 -2.36 -21.65
N ILE A 285 -12.79 -1.35 -21.82
CA ILE A 285 -11.47 -1.50 -22.44
C ILE A 285 -10.50 -1.97 -21.37
N SER A 286 -10.02 -3.19 -21.53
CA SER A 286 -9.03 -3.80 -20.63
C SER A 286 -7.61 -3.52 -21.12
N ILE A 287 -6.73 -3.21 -20.14
CA ILE A 287 -5.28 -3.09 -20.34
C ILE A 287 -4.61 -3.88 -19.22
N HIS A 288 -3.98 -5.02 -19.52
CA HIS A 288 -3.42 -5.93 -18.52
C HIS A 288 -2.31 -5.27 -17.70
N GLN A 289 -1.25 -4.85 -18.35
CA GLN A 289 -0.13 -4.19 -17.71
C GLN A 289 0.50 -3.19 -18.66
N THR A 290 0.73 -1.98 -18.17
CA THR A 290 1.57 -1.03 -18.88
C THR A 290 3.03 -1.43 -18.73
N MET A 291 3.77 -1.41 -19.83
CA MET A 291 5.21 -1.77 -19.85
C MET A 291 6.07 -0.66 -19.24
N ASP A 292 5.60 0.58 -19.30
CA ASP A 292 6.28 1.77 -18.80
C ASP A 292 5.33 2.64 -17.98
N ARG A 293 5.84 3.24 -16.92
CA ARG A 293 5.12 4.22 -16.10
C ARG A 293 4.76 5.49 -16.88
N LYS A 294 5.52 5.84 -17.92
CA LYS A 294 5.18 6.95 -18.82
C LYS A 294 3.93 6.65 -19.64
N GLU A 295 3.76 5.40 -20.07
CA GLU A 295 2.53 4.96 -20.74
C GLU A 295 1.33 5.08 -19.78
N LEU A 296 1.50 4.68 -18.53
CA LEU A 296 0.46 4.84 -17.51
C LEU A 296 0.13 6.33 -17.26
N ALA A 297 1.15 7.21 -17.22
CA ALA A 297 0.94 8.66 -17.10
C ALA A 297 0.18 9.24 -18.30
N ALA A 298 0.46 8.75 -19.52
CA ALA A 298 -0.27 9.12 -20.71
C ALA A 298 -1.75 8.69 -20.68
N ILE A 299 -2.03 7.49 -20.13
CA ILE A 299 -3.40 6.99 -19.94
C ILE A 299 -4.14 7.84 -18.91
N TYR A 300 -3.50 8.14 -17.76
CA TYR A 300 -4.08 9.06 -16.77
C TYR A 300 -4.41 10.40 -17.41
N THR A 301 -3.47 11.03 -18.13
CA THR A 301 -3.67 12.33 -18.78
C THR A 301 -4.80 12.30 -19.82
N ALA A 302 -4.99 11.18 -20.49
CA ALA A 302 -6.05 11.02 -21.47
C ALA A 302 -7.45 10.84 -20.83
N ALA A 303 -7.55 10.53 -19.54
CA ALA A 303 -8.82 10.32 -18.87
C ALA A 303 -9.51 11.64 -18.49
N ASP A 304 -10.84 11.67 -18.52
CA ASP A 304 -11.64 12.79 -18.04
C ASP A 304 -11.90 12.70 -16.53
N LEU A 305 -11.91 11.46 -15.99
CA LEU A 305 -12.13 11.20 -14.57
C LEU A 305 -11.48 9.89 -14.18
N PHE A 306 -10.70 9.92 -13.12
CA PHE A 306 -10.23 8.74 -12.43
C PHE A 306 -11.24 8.32 -11.35
N VAL A 307 -11.77 7.09 -11.44
CA VAL A 307 -12.76 6.56 -10.52
C VAL A 307 -12.12 5.46 -9.68
N ASN A 308 -12.13 5.62 -8.36
CA ASN A 308 -11.57 4.65 -7.42
C ASN A 308 -12.61 4.19 -6.39
N PRO A 309 -13.54 3.29 -6.76
CA PRO A 309 -14.60 2.80 -5.87
C PRO A 309 -14.09 1.65 -4.98
N THR A 310 -12.89 1.83 -4.42
CA THR A 310 -12.23 0.83 -3.58
C THR A 310 -12.93 0.70 -2.23
N ARG A 311 -13.08 -0.54 -1.75
CA ARG A 311 -13.65 -0.88 -0.45
C ARG A 311 -12.60 -1.18 0.61
N GLN A 312 -11.35 -1.33 0.18
CA GLN A 312 -10.21 -1.61 1.05
C GLN A 312 -9.01 -0.80 0.58
N GLU A 313 -8.65 0.21 1.36
CA GLU A 313 -7.54 1.09 1.03
C GLU A 313 -6.91 1.65 2.29
N ASN A 314 -5.62 1.97 2.21
CA ASN A 314 -4.91 2.68 3.26
C ASN A 314 -4.60 4.13 2.85
N PHE A 315 -3.80 4.30 1.80
CA PHE A 315 -3.52 5.60 1.19
C PHE A 315 -3.16 5.39 -0.28
N PRO A 316 -4.11 5.60 -1.22
CA PRO A 316 -3.97 5.15 -2.60
C PRO A 316 -3.05 6.05 -3.42
N THR A 317 -1.87 5.54 -3.77
CA THR A 317 -0.96 6.26 -4.67
C THR A 317 -1.55 6.48 -6.06
N VAL A 318 -2.44 5.60 -6.53
CA VAL A 318 -3.14 5.74 -7.82
C VAL A 318 -4.00 7.02 -7.91
N ASN A 319 -4.59 7.47 -6.78
CA ASN A 319 -5.31 8.74 -6.72
C ASN A 319 -4.34 9.91 -6.92
N ILE A 320 -3.15 9.85 -6.28
CA ILE A 320 -2.13 10.89 -6.40
C ILE A 320 -1.55 10.90 -7.82
N GLU A 321 -1.33 9.73 -8.42
CA GLU A 321 -0.85 9.58 -9.78
C GLU A 321 -1.81 10.21 -10.80
N ALA A 322 -3.13 9.98 -10.63
CA ALA A 322 -4.16 10.59 -11.46
C ALA A 322 -4.14 12.13 -11.33
N LEU A 323 -4.17 12.65 -10.10
CA LEU A 323 -4.10 14.08 -9.83
C LEU A 323 -2.82 14.70 -10.42
N ALA A 324 -1.68 14.03 -10.28
CA ALA A 324 -0.40 14.51 -10.82
C ALA A 324 -0.40 14.63 -12.34
N CYS A 325 -1.16 13.78 -13.02
CA CYS A 325 -1.38 13.85 -14.47
C CYS A 325 -2.47 14.86 -14.89
N GLY A 326 -3.04 15.58 -13.93
CA GLY A 326 -4.09 16.58 -14.17
C GLY A 326 -5.50 16.01 -14.26
N THR A 327 -5.70 14.76 -13.86
CA THR A 327 -7.00 14.06 -13.95
C THR A 327 -7.71 14.12 -12.60
N PRO A 328 -8.95 14.65 -12.54
CA PRO A 328 -9.72 14.70 -11.30
C PRO A 328 -10.06 13.28 -10.78
N VAL A 329 -10.25 13.18 -9.48
CA VAL A 329 -10.48 11.90 -8.78
C VAL A 329 -11.88 11.85 -8.16
N LEU A 330 -12.59 10.77 -8.41
CA LEU A 330 -13.79 10.39 -7.67
C LEU A 330 -13.54 9.10 -6.90
N THR A 331 -13.70 9.12 -5.57
CA THR A 331 -13.42 7.95 -4.74
C THR A 331 -14.48 7.72 -3.68
N TYR A 332 -14.57 6.48 -3.20
CA TYR A 332 -15.34 6.18 -1.99
C TYR A 332 -14.64 6.70 -0.74
N ARG A 333 -15.43 7.01 0.29
CA ARG A 333 -14.94 7.30 1.65
C ARG A 333 -14.44 6.00 2.30
N THR A 334 -13.23 5.58 1.93
CA THR A 334 -12.62 4.31 2.35
C THR A 334 -11.18 4.56 2.76
N GLY A 335 -10.82 4.19 4.00
CA GLY A 335 -9.46 4.38 4.50
C GLY A 335 -9.01 5.83 4.39
N GLY A 336 -7.76 6.03 3.99
CA GLY A 336 -7.18 7.34 3.71
C GLY A 336 -7.45 7.88 2.29
N SER A 337 -8.33 7.24 1.49
CA SER A 337 -8.67 7.77 0.16
C SER A 337 -9.19 9.21 0.18
N PRO A 338 -10.05 9.62 1.16
CA PRO A 338 -10.50 11.01 1.27
C PRO A 338 -9.39 12.02 1.53
N GLU A 339 -8.29 11.60 2.16
CA GLU A 339 -7.20 12.50 2.53
C GLU A 339 -6.37 12.95 1.31
N VAL A 340 -6.45 12.22 0.20
CA VAL A 340 -5.78 12.56 -1.05
C VAL A 340 -6.55 13.66 -1.80
N VAL A 341 -7.88 13.67 -1.70
CA VAL A 341 -8.78 14.48 -2.52
C VAL A 341 -9.31 15.67 -1.71
N ASP A 342 -9.28 16.85 -2.29
CA ASP A 342 -9.92 18.05 -1.76
C ASP A 342 -10.94 18.63 -2.76
N PRO A 343 -11.75 19.63 -2.35
CA PRO A 343 -12.79 20.20 -3.22
C PRO A 343 -12.31 20.86 -4.52
N THR A 344 -11.00 21.05 -4.71
CA THR A 344 -10.43 21.67 -5.93
C THR A 344 -10.02 20.66 -6.98
N CYS A 345 -9.95 19.35 -6.62
CA CYS A 345 -9.36 18.32 -7.47
C CYS A 345 -10.19 17.04 -7.58
N GLY A 346 -11.34 16.96 -6.93
CA GLY A 346 -12.18 15.77 -7.02
C GLY A 346 -13.31 15.70 -6.00
N SER A 347 -13.95 14.53 -5.93
CA SER A 347 -15.09 14.28 -5.05
C SER A 347 -14.96 12.98 -4.28
N VAL A 348 -15.57 12.94 -3.09
CA VAL A 348 -15.62 11.79 -2.22
C VAL A 348 -17.08 11.47 -1.90
N VAL A 349 -17.53 10.27 -2.25
CA VAL A 349 -18.89 9.79 -1.94
C VAL A 349 -18.87 8.73 -0.84
N ALA A 350 -20.02 8.46 -0.25
CA ALA A 350 -20.11 7.43 0.77
C ALA A 350 -19.72 6.06 0.20
N LYS A 351 -19.09 5.22 1.04
CA LYS A 351 -18.70 3.86 0.63
C LYS A 351 -19.93 3.06 0.24
N ASP A 352 -19.85 2.38 -0.89
CA ASP A 352 -20.92 1.56 -1.48
C ASP A 352 -22.18 2.35 -1.94
N ASP A 353 -22.16 3.67 -1.91
CA ASP A 353 -23.21 4.51 -2.48
C ASP A 353 -22.99 4.64 -4.00
N TYR A 354 -23.52 3.66 -4.73
CA TYR A 354 -23.39 3.60 -6.18
C TYR A 354 -24.15 4.74 -6.87
N ASP A 355 -25.32 5.10 -6.36
CA ASP A 355 -26.17 6.11 -7.00
C ASP A 355 -25.53 7.51 -6.86
N ALA A 356 -24.98 7.83 -5.70
CA ALA A 356 -24.18 9.03 -5.52
C ALA A 356 -22.92 9.03 -6.40
N LEU A 357 -22.22 7.89 -6.52
CA LEU A 357 -21.04 7.78 -7.38
C LEU A 357 -21.41 8.04 -8.84
N LYS A 358 -22.48 7.43 -9.35
CA LYS A 358 -22.95 7.62 -10.71
C LYS A 358 -23.38 9.06 -10.97
N ALA A 359 -24.13 9.67 -10.05
CA ALA A 359 -24.53 11.08 -10.15
C ALA A 359 -23.31 12.01 -10.23
N GLU A 360 -22.28 11.77 -9.40
CA GLU A 360 -21.03 12.54 -9.44
C GLU A 360 -20.22 12.33 -10.73
N ILE A 361 -20.20 11.11 -11.29
CA ILE A 361 -19.58 10.86 -12.61
C ILE A 361 -20.23 11.75 -13.67
N LEU A 362 -21.58 11.77 -13.73
CA LEU A 362 -22.32 12.58 -14.70
C LEU A 362 -22.04 14.07 -14.49
N ARG A 363 -22.14 14.56 -13.26
CA ARG A 363 -21.87 15.95 -12.92
C ARG A 363 -20.45 16.38 -13.29
N ILE A 364 -19.43 15.64 -12.85
CA ILE A 364 -18.03 16.00 -13.08
C ILE A 364 -17.70 16.01 -14.57
N THR A 365 -18.17 15.02 -15.31
CA THR A 365 -17.88 14.92 -16.75
C THR A 365 -18.67 15.91 -17.58
N GLU A 366 -19.79 16.44 -17.10
CA GLU A 366 -20.62 17.44 -17.78
C GLU A 366 -20.20 18.86 -17.45
N GLU A 367 -20.11 19.20 -16.18
CA GLU A 367 -19.80 20.56 -15.69
C GLU A 367 -18.30 20.88 -15.73
N ARG A 368 -17.41 19.85 -15.65
CA ARG A 368 -15.95 19.98 -15.58
C ARG A 368 -15.48 20.95 -14.49
N PRO A 369 -15.91 20.76 -13.24
CA PRO A 369 -15.66 21.72 -12.15
C PRO A 369 -14.20 21.78 -11.70
N PHE A 370 -13.37 20.82 -12.09
CA PHE A 370 -11.99 20.70 -11.70
C PHE A 370 -11.04 20.99 -12.85
N SER A 371 -9.99 21.78 -12.58
CA SER A 371 -8.94 22.03 -13.56
C SER A 371 -7.78 21.04 -13.40
N GLY A 372 -7.11 20.68 -14.49
CA GLY A 372 -5.90 19.86 -14.42
C GLY A 372 -4.78 20.52 -13.61
N ALA A 373 -4.72 21.85 -13.60
CA ALA A 373 -3.77 22.62 -12.81
C ALA A 373 -4.02 22.44 -11.31
N SER A 374 -5.25 22.57 -10.84
CA SER A 374 -5.61 22.35 -9.42
C SER A 374 -5.36 20.90 -8.99
N CYS A 375 -5.68 19.91 -9.83
CA CYS A 375 -5.37 18.51 -9.58
C CYS A 375 -3.86 18.31 -9.36
N ARG A 376 -3.04 18.85 -10.26
CA ARG A 376 -1.59 18.75 -10.16
C ARG A 376 -1.04 19.47 -8.93
N GLU A 377 -1.54 20.67 -8.61
CA GLU A 377 -1.14 21.42 -7.42
C GLU A 377 -1.36 20.59 -6.14
N ARG A 378 -2.52 19.93 -6.04
CA ARG A 378 -2.78 19.00 -4.93
C ARG A 378 -1.79 17.85 -4.87
N ALA A 379 -1.50 17.21 -6.01
CA ALA A 379 -0.55 16.10 -6.08
C ALA A 379 0.88 16.51 -5.71
N LEU A 380 1.30 17.72 -6.03
CA LEU A 380 2.63 18.25 -5.69
C LEU A 380 2.85 18.44 -4.18
N GLN A 381 1.82 18.40 -3.37
CA GLN A 381 1.93 18.32 -1.91
C GLN A 381 2.28 16.90 -1.43
N LEU A 382 2.16 15.88 -2.29
CA LEU A 382 2.32 14.45 -1.99
C LEU A 382 3.40 13.83 -2.91
N THR A 383 4.58 14.44 -2.94
CA THR A 383 5.69 13.96 -3.78
C THR A 383 6.57 12.94 -3.05
N ARG A 384 7.21 12.08 -3.82
CA ARG A 384 8.21 11.14 -3.34
C ARG A 384 9.34 11.83 -2.58
N GLU A 385 9.81 12.95 -3.10
CA GLU A 385 10.91 13.73 -2.54
C GLU A 385 10.55 14.24 -1.14
N LYS A 386 9.35 14.79 -0.96
CA LYS A 386 8.85 15.22 0.34
C LYS A 386 8.73 14.06 1.32
N MET A 387 8.09 12.97 0.88
CA MET A 387 7.97 11.76 1.69
C MET A 387 9.34 11.27 2.17
N CYS A 388 10.31 11.12 1.27
CA CYS A 388 11.65 10.63 1.60
C CYS A 388 12.39 11.57 2.55
N ALA A 389 12.28 12.88 2.37
CA ALA A 389 12.88 13.88 3.26
C ALA A 389 12.26 13.83 4.67
N ASP A 390 10.95 13.61 4.78
CA ASP A 390 10.27 13.46 6.07
C ASP A 390 10.74 12.19 6.81
N TYR A 391 10.95 11.06 6.10
CA TYR A 391 11.54 9.86 6.70
C TYR A 391 13.00 10.06 7.11
N GLU A 392 13.82 10.73 6.30
CA GLU A 392 15.21 11.05 6.67
C GLU A 392 15.24 11.89 7.95
N ARG A 393 14.43 12.96 8.03
CA ARG A 393 14.32 13.81 9.21
C ARG A 393 13.93 13.02 10.45
N LEU A 394 12.91 12.16 10.34
CA LEU A 394 12.48 11.29 11.44
C LEU A 394 13.61 10.35 11.89
N LEU A 395 14.28 9.68 10.97
CA LEU A 395 15.39 8.77 11.30
C LEU A 395 16.55 9.49 11.98
N ARG A 396 16.89 10.71 11.54
CA ARG A 396 17.91 11.54 12.20
C ARG A 396 17.51 11.94 13.61
N GLU A 397 16.24 12.32 13.81
CA GLU A 397 15.68 12.66 15.15
C GLU A 397 15.81 11.49 16.13
N LEU A 398 15.58 10.26 15.68
CA LEU A 398 15.58 9.07 16.52
C LEU A 398 16.97 8.50 16.83
N VAL A 399 17.99 8.81 16.03
CA VAL A 399 19.36 8.30 16.19
C VAL A 399 20.24 9.26 17.01
N GLN A 400 19.81 10.52 17.16
CA GLN A 400 20.49 11.49 18.03
C GLN A 400 20.24 11.17 19.51
#